data_ecf493b0a81be5a3f0f900fc52b7f381
#
_entry.id   ecf493b0a81be5a3f0f900fc52b7f381
#
_cell.length_a   1.000
_cell.length_b   1.000
_cell.length_c   1.000
_cell.angle_alpha   90.00
_cell.angle_beta   90.00
_cell.angle_gamma   90.00
#
_symmetry.space_group_name_H-M   'P 1'
#
loop_
_entity.id
_entity.type
_entity.pdbx_description
1 polymer ?
#
loop_
_entity_poly.entity_id
_entity_poly.type
_entity_poly.pdbx_seq_one_letter_code
_entity_poly.pdbx_strand_id
1 'polypeptide(L)'
;MLNIKALKALNGDCIIISYGEKEKHNILIDGGQGKIGFRQLCTYVDNENKTGNKIDLLILTHIDSDHIDGILRLLSQKTFDFSLIDEIWFDFGQGLNDLFGINDRRHQVTLYANSTEISWKQGTDLEEIIQEKGIRRKIVTKLERFSVSGASVTILSPSREVLKKFCRQDKEEKSNNQNRI
;
A
#
# COMPACT_ATOMS: atom_id res chain seq x y z
N MET A 1 -21.03 -15.52 1.51
CA MET A 1 -21.57 -14.17 1.16
C MET A 1 -20.46 -13.30 0.64
N LEU A 2 -20.73 -12.41 -0.34
CA LEU A 2 -19.79 -11.39 -0.83
C LEU A 2 -20.41 -10.01 -0.59
N ASN A 3 -19.66 -9.08 -0.01
CA ASN A 3 -20.06 -7.69 0.19
C ASN A 3 -18.92 -6.77 -0.24
N ILE A 4 -19.23 -5.73 -1.00
CA ILE A 4 -18.29 -4.69 -1.40
C ILE A 4 -18.79 -3.36 -0.86
N LYS A 5 -17.94 -2.67 -0.09
CA LYS A 5 -18.24 -1.39 0.53
C LYS A 5 -17.20 -0.36 0.12
N ALA A 6 -17.62 0.74 -0.48
CA ALA A 6 -16.80 1.93 -0.67
C ALA A 6 -16.99 2.87 0.53
N LEU A 7 -15.92 3.23 1.20
CA LEU A 7 -15.91 4.25 2.24
C LEU A 7 -15.71 5.63 1.61
N LYS A 8 -16.10 6.68 2.33
CA LYS A 8 -15.89 8.05 1.87
C LYS A 8 -14.39 8.38 1.90
N ALA A 9 -13.79 8.55 0.74
CA ALA A 9 -12.34 8.69 0.53
C ALA A 9 -11.92 10.06 -0.03
N LEU A 10 -12.85 11.01 -0.20
CA LEU A 10 -12.67 12.28 -0.91
C LEU A 10 -12.33 12.04 -2.39
N ASN A 11 -11.08 12.33 -2.78
CA ASN A 11 -10.64 12.23 -4.18
C ASN A 11 -10.10 10.83 -4.54
N GLY A 12 -9.73 10.04 -3.53
CA GLY A 12 -9.16 8.71 -3.74
C GLY A 12 -10.15 7.58 -3.48
N ASP A 13 -9.63 6.40 -3.26
CA ASP A 13 -10.38 5.19 -3.03
C ASP A 13 -10.17 4.63 -1.61
N CYS A 14 -11.20 4.00 -1.06
CA CYS A 14 -11.11 3.15 0.12
C CYS A 14 -12.21 2.09 0.00
N ILE A 15 -11.83 0.92 -0.50
CA ILE A 15 -12.76 -0.14 -0.85
C ILE A 15 -12.51 -1.35 0.05
N ILE A 16 -13.59 -1.90 0.59
CA ILE A 16 -13.54 -3.10 1.41
C ILE A 16 -14.33 -4.20 0.71
N ILE A 17 -13.69 -5.34 0.55
CA ILE A 17 -14.29 -6.56 0.03
C ILE A 17 -14.36 -7.56 1.18
N SER A 18 -15.58 -7.87 1.65
CA SER A 18 -15.81 -8.87 2.69
C SER A 18 -16.45 -10.11 2.08
N TYR A 19 -15.95 -11.29 2.41
CA TYR A 19 -16.44 -12.56 1.89
C TYR A 19 -16.29 -13.68 2.93
N GLY A 20 -16.83 -14.84 2.61
CA GLY A 20 -16.85 -16.04 3.45
C GLY A 20 -18.24 -16.41 3.93
N GLU A 21 -18.41 -17.65 4.36
CA GLU A 21 -19.68 -18.17 4.87
C GLU A 21 -19.63 -18.44 6.38
N LYS A 22 -18.58 -19.12 6.85
CA LYS A 22 -18.37 -19.45 8.26
C LYS A 22 -17.50 -18.41 8.96
N GLU A 23 -16.43 -18.04 8.31
CA GLU A 23 -15.48 -17.01 8.76
C GLU A 23 -15.54 -15.85 7.80
N LYS A 24 -15.51 -14.65 8.32
CA LYS A 24 -15.48 -13.42 7.53
C LYS A 24 -14.05 -13.05 7.22
N HIS A 25 -13.77 -12.84 5.95
CA HIS A 25 -12.47 -12.38 5.44
C HIS A 25 -12.62 -11.00 4.84
N ASN A 26 -11.62 -10.16 4.99
CA ASN A 26 -11.65 -8.78 4.52
C ASN A 26 -10.40 -8.43 3.71
N ILE A 27 -10.61 -7.87 2.52
CA ILE A 27 -9.57 -7.21 1.73
C ILE A 27 -9.87 -5.71 1.77
N LEU A 28 -8.88 -4.91 2.19
CA LEU A 28 -8.91 -3.46 2.14
C LEU A 28 -8.07 -2.99 0.96
N ILE A 29 -8.63 -2.15 0.10
CA ILE A 29 -7.94 -1.55 -1.04
C ILE A 29 -7.93 -0.04 -0.83
N ASP A 30 -6.74 0.52 -0.72
CA ASP A 30 -6.43 1.93 -0.45
C ASP A 30 -7.08 2.49 0.84
N GLY A 31 -6.69 3.67 1.24
CA GLY A 31 -7.12 4.27 2.50
C GLY A 31 -7.84 5.60 2.36
N GLY A 32 -7.91 6.14 1.13
CA GLY A 32 -8.46 7.46 0.88
C GLY A 32 -7.66 8.60 1.50
N GLN A 33 -8.23 9.77 1.51
CA GLN A 33 -7.60 11.00 1.98
C GLN A 33 -8.44 11.71 3.04
N GLY A 34 -7.71 12.43 3.91
CA GLY A 34 -8.28 13.40 4.84
C GLY A 34 -8.96 12.80 6.06
N LYS A 35 -9.34 13.69 6.98
CA LYS A 35 -9.86 13.30 8.30
C LYS A 35 -11.16 12.50 8.26
N ILE A 36 -12.03 12.75 7.29
CA ILE A 36 -13.33 12.08 7.21
C ILE A 36 -13.14 10.63 6.75
N GLY A 37 -12.38 10.42 5.67
CA GLY A 37 -12.05 9.07 5.18
C GLY A 37 -11.34 8.25 6.25
N PHE A 38 -10.30 8.82 6.84
CA PHE A 38 -9.58 8.21 7.94
C PHE A 38 -10.49 7.77 9.12
N ARG A 39 -11.42 8.63 9.55
CA ARG A 39 -12.36 8.26 10.64
C ARG A 39 -13.26 7.09 10.26
N GLN A 40 -13.74 7.04 9.02
CA GLN A 40 -14.56 5.92 8.55
C GLN A 40 -13.75 4.62 8.49
N LEU A 41 -12.50 4.69 8.03
CA LEU A 41 -11.59 3.54 8.01
C LEU A 41 -11.31 3.05 9.43
N CYS A 42 -10.96 3.92 10.38
CA CYS A 42 -10.78 3.55 11.78
C CYS A 42 -12.04 2.90 12.36
N THR A 43 -13.21 3.53 12.15
CA THR A 43 -14.48 2.97 12.65
C THR A 43 -14.74 1.57 12.07
N TYR A 44 -14.41 1.35 10.80
CA TYR A 44 -14.55 0.03 10.19
C TYR A 44 -13.61 -0.99 10.84
N VAL A 45 -12.32 -0.67 10.94
CA VAL A 45 -11.31 -1.57 11.52
C VAL A 45 -11.63 -1.89 12.99
N ASP A 46 -12.01 -0.88 13.77
CA ASP A 46 -12.41 -1.06 15.17
C ASP A 46 -13.63 -1.98 15.32
N ASN A 47 -14.61 -1.89 14.42
CA ASN A 47 -15.79 -2.75 14.45
C ASN A 47 -15.45 -4.19 14.05
N GLU A 48 -14.57 -4.38 13.06
CA GLU A 48 -14.09 -5.72 12.71
C GLU A 48 -13.33 -6.36 13.89
N ASN A 49 -12.44 -5.59 14.53
CA ASN A 49 -11.71 -6.06 15.72
C ASN A 49 -12.65 -6.48 16.86
N LYS A 50 -13.67 -5.69 17.16
CA LYS A 50 -14.67 -6.02 18.20
C LYS A 50 -15.39 -7.33 17.93
N THR A 51 -15.51 -7.75 16.68
CA THR A 51 -16.15 -9.01 16.28
C THR A 51 -15.15 -10.15 16.05
N GLY A 52 -13.85 -9.91 16.36
CA GLY A 52 -12.79 -10.89 16.20
C GLY A 52 -12.32 -11.06 14.74
N ASN A 53 -12.72 -10.16 13.86
CA ASN A 53 -12.29 -10.16 12.47
C ASN A 53 -11.08 -9.23 12.28
N LYS A 54 -10.37 -9.42 11.17
CA LYS A 54 -9.20 -8.65 10.79
C LYS A 54 -9.21 -8.31 9.29
N ILE A 55 -8.17 -7.64 8.83
CA ILE A 55 -7.88 -7.42 7.42
C ILE A 55 -6.91 -8.50 6.97
N ASP A 56 -7.39 -9.47 6.21
CA ASP A 56 -6.55 -10.56 5.69
C ASP A 56 -5.52 -10.03 4.67
N LEU A 57 -5.92 -9.02 3.91
CA LEU A 57 -5.05 -8.38 2.93
C LEU A 57 -5.35 -6.89 2.83
N LEU A 58 -4.31 -6.06 2.94
CA LEU A 58 -4.32 -4.67 2.58
C LEU A 58 -3.59 -4.49 1.25
N ILE A 59 -4.23 -3.86 0.27
CA ILE A 59 -3.64 -3.54 -1.03
C ILE A 59 -3.52 -2.03 -1.12
N LEU A 60 -2.30 -1.51 -1.33
CA LEU A 60 -2.08 -0.14 -1.74
C LEU A 60 -1.78 -0.13 -3.23
N THR A 61 -2.68 0.46 -4.01
CA THR A 61 -2.59 0.45 -5.48
C THR A 61 -1.45 1.33 -5.99
N HIS A 62 -1.22 2.48 -5.35
CA HIS A 62 -0.13 3.41 -5.63
C HIS A 62 0.05 4.39 -4.46
N ILE A 63 1.13 5.19 -4.52
CA ILE A 63 1.54 6.07 -3.41
C ILE A 63 0.93 7.48 -3.44
N ASP A 64 -0.01 7.78 -4.34
CA ASP A 64 -0.61 9.10 -4.37
C ASP A 64 -1.37 9.38 -3.06
N SER A 65 -1.27 10.62 -2.59
CA SER A 65 -1.72 11.00 -1.25
C SER A 65 -3.19 10.66 -0.97
N ASP A 66 -4.01 10.66 -2.00
CA ASP A 66 -5.44 10.34 -1.90
C ASP A 66 -5.73 8.82 -1.79
N HIS A 67 -4.70 7.98 -1.90
CA HIS A 67 -4.78 6.54 -1.68
C HIS A 67 -4.05 6.09 -0.41
N ILE A 68 -2.84 6.65 -0.15
CA ILE A 68 -1.99 6.22 0.96
C ILE A 68 -2.29 6.90 2.30
N ASP A 69 -2.81 8.15 2.30
CA ASP A 69 -2.92 8.98 3.52
C ASP A 69 -3.71 8.30 4.65
N GLY A 70 -4.85 7.69 4.32
CA GLY A 70 -5.69 7.01 5.31
C GLY A 70 -4.99 5.78 5.92
N ILE A 71 -4.29 5.00 5.11
CA ILE A 71 -3.50 3.83 5.57
C ILE A 71 -2.38 4.29 6.49
N LEU A 72 -1.59 5.27 6.05
CA LEU A 72 -0.47 5.79 6.83
C LEU A 72 -0.92 6.33 8.18
N ARG A 73 -2.03 7.10 8.21
CA ARG A 73 -2.63 7.60 9.45
C ARG A 73 -3.11 6.47 10.36
N LEU A 74 -3.70 5.42 9.80
CA LEU A 74 -4.16 4.26 10.55
C LEU A 74 -2.99 3.56 11.24
N LEU A 75 -1.94 3.24 10.48
CA LEU A 75 -0.77 2.51 10.97
C LEU A 75 0.14 3.37 11.86
N SER A 76 0.09 4.70 11.74
CA SER A 76 0.86 5.63 12.59
C SER A 76 0.23 5.84 13.98
N GLN A 77 -0.95 5.29 14.28
CA GLN A 77 -1.54 5.41 15.60
C GLN A 77 -0.74 4.60 16.62
N LYS A 78 -0.38 5.23 17.74
CA LYS A 78 0.40 4.59 18.82
C LYS A 78 -0.26 3.34 19.42
N THR A 79 -1.58 3.30 19.36
CA THR A 79 -2.39 2.22 19.94
C THR A 79 -2.90 1.24 18.90
N PHE A 80 -2.45 1.34 17.64
CA PHE A 80 -2.89 0.44 16.58
C PHE A 80 -2.38 -0.98 16.83
N ASP A 81 -3.28 -1.94 16.77
CA ASP A 81 -2.95 -3.35 16.87
C ASP A 81 -2.58 -3.89 15.48
N PHE A 82 -1.30 -4.08 15.24
CA PHE A 82 -0.78 -4.54 13.95
C PHE A 82 -1.17 -5.99 13.62
N SER A 83 -1.62 -6.78 14.61
CA SER A 83 -2.15 -8.13 14.38
C SER A 83 -3.47 -8.14 13.59
N LEU A 84 -4.10 -6.97 13.45
CA LEU A 84 -5.32 -6.78 12.64
C LEU A 84 -5.06 -6.78 11.13
N ILE A 85 -3.80 -6.78 10.68
CA ILE A 85 -3.41 -6.84 9.26
C ILE A 85 -2.47 -8.02 9.05
N ASP A 86 -2.90 -8.99 8.24
CA ASP A 86 -2.07 -10.17 7.97
C ASP A 86 -0.99 -9.93 6.94
N GLU A 87 -1.32 -9.26 5.84
CA GLU A 87 -0.39 -9.01 4.74
C GLU A 87 -0.69 -7.68 4.04
N ILE A 88 0.34 -7.01 3.56
CA ILE A 88 0.25 -5.81 2.74
C ILE A 88 0.87 -6.08 1.36
N TRP A 89 0.14 -5.76 0.29
CA TRP A 89 0.70 -5.66 -1.05
C TRP A 89 1.00 -4.21 -1.35
N PHE A 90 2.31 -3.95 -1.54
CA PHE A 90 2.82 -2.58 -1.66
C PHE A 90 4.09 -2.54 -2.51
N ASP A 91 3.94 -2.08 -3.76
CA ASP A 91 5.00 -2.03 -4.77
C ASP A 91 5.78 -0.71 -4.66
N PHE A 92 6.73 -0.62 -3.73
CA PHE A 92 7.49 0.60 -3.46
C PHE A 92 8.89 0.31 -2.88
N GLY A 93 9.80 1.29 -3.00
CA GLY A 93 11.04 1.41 -2.26
C GLY A 93 11.97 0.20 -2.32
N GLN A 94 12.42 -0.25 -1.13
CA GLN A 94 13.37 -1.35 -1.01
C GLN A 94 12.83 -2.67 -1.56
N GLY A 95 11.53 -2.92 -1.43
CA GLY A 95 10.92 -4.13 -1.99
C GLY A 95 11.07 -4.24 -3.51
N LEU A 96 10.93 -3.13 -4.23
CA LEU A 96 11.20 -3.09 -5.67
C LEU A 96 12.69 -3.26 -5.98
N ASN A 97 13.57 -2.64 -5.17
CA ASN A 97 15.01 -2.78 -5.33
C ASN A 97 15.44 -4.25 -5.18
N ASP A 98 14.92 -4.94 -4.19
CA ASP A 98 15.20 -6.36 -3.95
C ASP A 98 14.69 -7.23 -5.11
N LEU A 99 13.45 -6.96 -5.60
CA LEU A 99 12.88 -7.67 -6.74
C LEU A 99 13.73 -7.59 -8.01
N PHE A 100 14.40 -6.45 -8.22
CA PHE A 100 15.22 -6.20 -9.42
C PHE A 100 16.73 -6.33 -9.19
N GLY A 101 17.17 -6.72 -7.98
CA GLY A 101 18.58 -6.85 -7.63
C GLY A 101 19.34 -5.51 -7.67
N ILE A 102 18.70 -4.43 -7.25
CA ILE A 102 19.28 -3.08 -7.25
C ILE A 102 19.95 -2.83 -5.90
N ASN A 103 21.27 -2.92 -5.84
CA ASN A 103 22.07 -2.77 -4.61
C ASN A 103 22.38 -1.31 -4.23
N ASP A 104 21.61 -0.35 -4.67
CA ASP A 104 21.86 1.07 -4.38
C ASP A 104 21.03 1.53 -3.18
N ARG A 105 21.66 1.54 -2.00
CA ARG A 105 21.07 2.07 -0.76
C ARG A 105 20.89 3.59 -0.75
N ARG A 106 21.37 4.29 -1.79
CA ARG A 106 21.26 5.75 -1.94
C ARG A 106 20.02 6.17 -2.71
N HIS A 107 19.06 5.28 -2.93
CA HIS A 107 17.74 5.63 -3.47
C HIS A 107 16.90 6.36 -2.42
N GLN A 108 17.45 7.41 -1.85
CA GLN A 108 16.67 8.49 -1.33
C GLN A 108 16.33 9.39 -2.54
N VAL A 109 15.22 9.11 -3.07
CA VAL A 109 14.31 9.94 -3.84
C VAL A 109 14.84 11.32 -4.21
N THR A 110 15.14 11.52 -5.48
CA THR A 110 15.06 12.84 -6.08
C THR A 110 13.73 12.91 -6.83
N LEU A 111 12.94 13.82 -6.36
CA LEU A 111 11.54 14.03 -6.59
C LEU A 111 11.15 14.29 -8.03
N TYR A 112 10.05 13.70 -8.44
CA TYR A 112 9.28 14.23 -9.56
C TYR A 112 8.66 15.57 -9.13
N ALA A 113 8.91 16.63 -9.88
CA ALA A 113 8.26 17.91 -9.67
C ALA A 113 6.73 17.78 -9.80
N ASN A 114 6.01 18.31 -8.84
CA ASN A 114 4.59 18.69 -8.87
C ASN A 114 3.52 17.85 -8.13
N SER A 115 3.80 16.81 -7.40
CA SER A 115 2.88 16.22 -6.39
C SER A 115 3.55 15.11 -5.61
N THR A 116 4.69 14.74 -6.04
CA THR A 116 5.41 13.51 -5.75
C THR A 116 6.23 13.57 -4.47
N GLU A 117 6.65 14.76 -3.98
CA GLU A 117 7.41 14.87 -2.73
C GLU A 117 6.66 14.31 -1.54
N ILE A 118 5.40 14.71 -1.39
CA ILE A 118 4.55 14.30 -0.29
C ILE A 118 4.25 12.81 -0.40
N SER A 119 3.89 12.34 -1.59
CA SER A 119 3.55 10.93 -1.83
C SER A 119 4.76 10.01 -1.61
N TRP A 120 5.94 10.41 -2.05
CA TRP A 120 7.16 9.65 -1.80
C TRP A 120 7.53 9.59 -0.33
N LYS A 121 7.44 10.71 0.37
CA LYS A 121 7.65 10.73 1.81
C LYS A 121 6.67 9.80 2.50
N GLN A 122 5.41 9.85 2.14
CA GLN A 122 4.38 8.95 2.68
C GLN A 122 4.68 7.47 2.36
N GLY A 123 5.15 7.17 1.14
CA GLY A 123 5.59 5.83 0.77
C GLY A 123 6.76 5.33 1.62
N THR A 124 7.76 6.19 1.85
CA THR A 124 8.91 5.87 2.73
C THR A 124 8.47 5.67 4.17
N ASP A 125 7.66 6.58 4.71
CA ASP A 125 7.14 6.48 6.08
C ASP A 125 6.33 5.17 6.27
N LEU A 126 5.54 4.76 5.27
CA LEU A 126 4.81 3.50 5.30
C LEU A 126 5.75 2.28 5.24
N GLU A 127 6.77 2.31 4.40
CA GLU A 127 7.78 1.25 4.31
C GLU A 127 8.52 1.05 5.63
N GLU A 128 8.89 2.15 6.31
CA GLU A 128 9.50 2.12 7.63
C GLU A 128 8.58 1.47 8.68
N ILE A 129 7.30 1.83 8.71
CA ILE A 129 6.31 1.22 9.61
C ILE A 129 6.19 -0.28 9.34
N ILE A 130 6.08 -0.69 8.08
CA ILE A 130 5.96 -2.10 7.68
C ILE A 130 7.17 -2.89 8.18
N GLN A 131 8.38 -2.37 8.00
CA GLN A 131 9.63 -3.01 8.45
C GLN A 131 9.73 -3.05 9.98
N GLU A 132 9.48 -1.91 10.64
CA GLU A 132 9.59 -1.78 12.11
C GLU A 132 8.60 -2.71 12.84
N LYS A 133 7.39 -2.84 12.32
CA LYS A 133 6.33 -3.65 12.92
C LYS A 133 6.30 -5.10 12.43
N GLY A 134 7.16 -5.45 11.48
CA GLY A 134 7.25 -6.82 10.97
C GLY A 134 6.01 -7.28 10.21
N ILE A 135 5.28 -6.36 9.57
CA ILE A 135 4.09 -6.69 8.78
C ILE A 135 4.54 -7.42 7.51
N ARG A 136 3.89 -8.54 7.19
CA ARG A 136 4.20 -9.27 5.96
C ARG A 136 3.90 -8.39 4.75
N ARG A 137 4.88 -8.24 3.88
CA ARG A 137 4.77 -7.46 2.66
C ARG A 137 5.03 -8.31 1.43
N LYS A 138 4.30 -8.01 0.36
CA LYS A 138 4.53 -8.60 -0.96
C LYS A 138 4.54 -7.53 -2.04
N ILE A 139 5.47 -7.69 -2.99
CA ILE A 139 5.46 -7.01 -4.28
C ILE A 139 4.70 -7.91 -5.26
N VAL A 140 3.77 -7.34 -6.01
CA VAL A 140 2.92 -8.11 -6.92
C VAL A 140 3.02 -7.59 -8.35
N THR A 141 2.97 -8.50 -9.32
CA THR A 141 3.10 -8.14 -10.74
C THR A 141 2.02 -8.79 -11.59
N LYS A 142 1.79 -8.22 -12.77
CA LYS A 142 0.78 -8.68 -13.73
C LYS A 142 0.86 -10.19 -13.98
N LEU A 143 -0.31 -10.81 -14.06
CA LEU A 143 -0.58 -12.24 -14.30
C LEU A 143 -0.30 -13.16 -13.10
N GLU A 144 0.21 -12.62 -11.99
CA GLU A 144 0.28 -13.40 -10.77
C GLU A 144 -1.13 -13.65 -10.21
N ARG A 145 -1.31 -14.83 -9.63
CA ARG A 145 -2.54 -15.24 -8.97
C ARG A 145 -2.23 -15.69 -7.56
N PHE A 146 -3.03 -15.23 -6.64
CA PHE A 146 -2.89 -15.56 -5.22
C PHE A 146 -4.21 -16.08 -4.66
N SER A 147 -4.12 -17.02 -3.73
CA SER A 147 -5.25 -17.37 -2.87
C SER A 147 -5.16 -16.56 -1.59
N VAL A 148 -6.19 -15.80 -1.29
CA VAL A 148 -6.32 -15.00 -0.07
C VAL A 148 -7.54 -15.50 0.68
N SER A 149 -7.32 -16.29 1.74
CA SER A 149 -8.39 -16.84 2.58
C SER A 149 -9.55 -17.45 1.77
N GLY A 150 -9.21 -18.20 0.69
CA GLY A 150 -10.16 -18.86 -0.19
C GLY A 150 -10.66 -18.03 -1.38
N ALA A 151 -10.40 -16.72 -1.43
CA ALA A 151 -10.63 -15.93 -2.64
C ALA A 151 -9.43 -16.02 -3.60
N SER A 152 -9.70 -16.01 -4.92
CA SER A 152 -8.67 -15.92 -5.95
C SER A 152 -8.50 -14.48 -6.41
N VAL A 153 -7.31 -13.92 -6.19
CA VAL A 153 -6.94 -12.56 -6.62
C VAL A 153 -5.97 -12.66 -7.79
N THR A 154 -6.31 -12.04 -8.91
CA THR A 154 -5.44 -11.97 -10.10
C THR A 154 -4.97 -10.55 -10.32
N ILE A 155 -3.67 -10.35 -10.45
CA ILE A 155 -3.06 -9.05 -10.70
C ILE A 155 -3.12 -8.73 -12.19
N LEU A 156 -3.73 -7.60 -12.55
CA LEU A 156 -3.84 -7.15 -13.93
C LEU A 156 -2.77 -6.12 -14.30
N SER A 157 -2.24 -5.40 -13.32
CA SER A 157 -1.24 -4.33 -13.43
C SER A 157 -0.57 -4.11 -12.07
N PRO A 158 0.68 -3.59 -12.04
CA PRO A 158 1.58 -3.30 -13.15
C PRO A 158 2.31 -4.55 -13.68
N SER A 159 2.87 -4.46 -14.90
CA SER A 159 3.79 -5.50 -15.37
C SER A 159 5.19 -5.31 -14.78
N ARG A 160 5.98 -6.39 -14.75
CA ARG A 160 7.37 -6.34 -14.27
C ARG A 160 8.22 -5.34 -15.05
N GLU A 161 7.99 -5.19 -16.36
CA GLU A 161 8.67 -4.23 -17.22
C GLU A 161 8.33 -2.78 -16.84
N VAL A 162 7.08 -2.51 -16.50
CA VAL A 162 6.63 -1.19 -16.02
C VAL A 162 7.31 -0.86 -14.70
N LEU A 163 7.26 -1.75 -13.71
CA LEU A 163 7.94 -1.54 -12.41
C LEU A 163 9.45 -1.29 -12.60
N LYS A 164 10.10 -2.07 -13.49
CA LYS A 164 11.53 -1.90 -13.78
C LYS A 164 11.86 -0.54 -14.42
N LYS A 165 10.96 0.02 -15.22
CA LYS A 165 11.12 1.37 -15.77
C LYS A 165 11.09 2.43 -14.68
N PHE A 166 10.20 2.33 -13.71
CA PHE A 166 10.19 3.24 -12.57
C PHE A 166 11.53 3.25 -11.84
N CYS A 167 12.08 2.07 -11.54
CA CYS A 167 13.41 1.97 -10.90
C CYS A 167 14.57 2.53 -11.75
N ARG A 168 14.44 2.60 -13.09
CA ARG A 168 15.49 3.11 -14.01
C ARG A 168 15.41 4.61 -14.23
N GLN A 169 14.21 5.17 -14.33
CA GLN A 169 14.02 6.61 -14.51
C GLN A 169 14.64 7.40 -13.36
N ASP A 170 14.56 6.87 -12.13
CA ASP A 170 15.27 7.43 -10.98
C ASP A 170 16.79 7.53 -11.17
N LYS A 171 17.40 6.67 -12.00
CA LYS A 171 18.86 6.67 -12.23
C LYS A 171 19.30 7.72 -13.26
N GLU A 172 18.54 7.88 -14.32
CA GLU A 172 18.91 8.78 -15.43
C GLU A 172 18.76 10.25 -15.04
N GLU A 173 17.75 10.62 -14.25
CA GLU A 173 17.59 12.00 -13.79
C GLU A 173 18.67 12.41 -12.77
N LYS A 174 19.15 11.49 -11.94
CA LYS A 174 20.26 11.77 -11.00
C LYS A 174 21.58 12.04 -11.71
N SER A 175 21.88 11.31 -12.79
CA SER A 175 23.11 11.51 -13.55
C SER A 175 23.12 12.84 -14.31
N ASN A 176 21.96 13.29 -14.79
CA ASN A 176 21.82 14.56 -15.50
C ASN A 176 21.89 15.80 -14.59
N ASN A 177 21.49 15.69 -13.33
CA ASN A 177 21.59 16.78 -12.36
C ASN A 177 23.00 16.94 -11.75
N GLN A 178 23.80 15.87 -11.69
CA GLN A 178 25.20 15.94 -11.25
C GLN A 178 26.13 16.55 -12.28
N ASN A 179 25.76 16.57 -13.56
CA ASN A 179 26.54 17.16 -14.65
C ASN A 179 26.15 18.62 -14.94
N ARG A 180 25.34 19.26 -14.11
CA ARG A 180 24.91 20.68 -14.25
C ARG A 180 25.42 21.61 -13.15
N ILE A 181 26.44 21.18 -12.38
CA ILE A 181 27.15 22.03 -11.41
C ILE A 181 28.56 22.30 -11.92
#